data_223c06139a551d0ced52dbe7cbd6ae6e
#
_entry.id   223c06139a551d0ced52dbe7cbd6ae6e
#
_cell.length_a   1.000
_cell.length_b   1.000
_cell.length_c   1.000
_cell.angle_alpha   90.00
_cell.angle_beta   90.00
_cell.angle_gamma   90.00
#
_symmetry.space_group_name_H-M   'P 1'
#
loop_
_entity.id
_entity.type
_entity.pdbx_description
1 polymer ?
#
loop_
_entity_poly.entity_id
_entity_poly.type
_entity_poly.pdbx_seq_one_letter_code
_entity_poly.pdbx_strand_id
1 'polypeptide(L)'
;MHVVYSPRYHIDIGPHVFPTRKYRLVHAHLLQHGVIAPADVIEPQAAGWDDLALVHTREYLAKIRDGALTHDDLAQLELPWSSEMVEGFRVMVGGTVDAARLAVRQRIIVGHIGGGLHHAFPNHGEGFCPFNDVAIAIRVLQRYGVQRAAVIDLDVHHGNGTAFIFESDPRVFTFSMHQQYNYPMWKPRGSLDIGLTDGTGDEEYLRQLEHALPVVMASNPECLFYLAGADPYEQDQLGGLGLTLGGLRARDQIVVDQARRNRLPMVIVLAGGYARDVHDTVTAHVATLETAAG
;
A
#
# COMPACT_ATOMS: atom_id res chain seq x y z
N MET A 1 -11.85 -11.10 11.08
CA MET A 1 -11.11 -10.79 9.82
C MET A 1 -9.66 -11.18 10.00
N HIS A 2 -9.04 -11.85 9.02
CA HIS A 2 -7.61 -12.13 9.07
C HIS A 2 -6.80 -10.88 8.74
N VAL A 3 -5.71 -10.71 9.50
CA VAL A 3 -4.72 -9.66 9.26
C VAL A 3 -3.31 -10.24 9.24
N VAL A 4 -2.44 -9.67 8.43
CA VAL A 4 -1.01 -10.00 8.41
C VAL A 4 -0.24 -8.90 9.12
N TYR A 5 0.61 -9.28 10.06
CA TYR A 5 1.42 -8.34 10.83
C TYR A 5 2.68 -9.02 11.38
N SER A 6 3.77 -8.28 11.44
CA SER A 6 4.98 -8.67 12.18
C SER A 6 5.51 -7.51 13.02
N PRO A 7 5.99 -7.75 14.26
CA PRO A 7 6.69 -6.73 15.04
C PRO A 7 7.97 -6.22 14.35
N ARG A 8 8.50 -6.96 13.36
CA ARG A 8 9.66 -6.58 12.55
C ARG A 8 9.38 -5.43 11.57
N TYR A 9 8.10 -4.99 11.42
CA TYR A 9 7.75 -3.78 10.68
C TYR A 9 8.12 -2.50 11.40
N HIS A 10 8.42 -2.58 12.70
CA HIS A 10 9.00 -1.48 13.44
C HIS A 10 10.51 -1.42 13.18
N ILE A 11 10.87 -0.78 12.07
CA ILE A 11 12.24 -0.63 11.60
C ILE A 11 12.79 0.66 12.19
N ASP A 12 13.99 0.59 12.81
CA ASP A 12 14.70 1.80 13.23
C ASP A 12 15.36 2.45 12.02
N ILE A 13 14.81 3.60 11.61
CA ILE A 13 15.33 4.44 10.54
C ILE A 13 15.79 5.81 11.06
N GLY A 14 15.99 5.91 12.38
CA GLY A 14 16.36 7.16 13.04
C GLY A 14 15.23 8.19 13.09
N PRO A 15 15.56 9.48 13.31
CA PRO A 15 14.60 10.57 13.26
C PRO A 15 14.08 10.75 11.83
N HIS A 16 12.85 10.27 11.57
CA HIS A 16 12.28 10.27 10.23
C HIS A 16 10.79 10.61 10.28
N VAL A 17 10.28 11.28 9.23
CA VAL A 17 8.86 11.59 9.11
C VAL A 17 8.01 10.32 8.97
N PHE A 18 8.55 9.26 8.36
CA PHE A 18 7.88 7.96 8.22
C PHE A 18 7.82 7.23 9.58
N PRO A 19 6.63 7.16 10.23
CA PRO A 19 6.51 6.64 11.59
C PRO A 19 6.30 5.11 11.55
N THR A 20 7.37 4.30 11.38
CA THR A 20 7.26 2.82 11.37
C THR A 20 6.54 2.25 12.61
N ARG A 21 6.56 3.00 13.73
CA ARG A 21 5.82 2.66 14.95
C ARG A 21 4.29 2.60 14.76
N LYS A 22 3.73 3.23 13.70
CA LYS A 22 2.29 3.22 13.43
C LYS A 22 1.74 1.80 13.31
N TYR A 23 2.48 0.88 12.70
CA TYR A 23 2.05 -0.50 12.51
C TYR A 23 1.80 -1.23 13.82
N ARG A 24 2.72 -1.07 14.79
CA ARG A 24 2.57 -1.64 16.13
C ARG A 24 1.36 -1.04 16.87
N LEU A 25 1.15 0.27 16.75
CA LEU A 25 0.03 0.94 17.41
C LEU A 25 -1.32 0.51 16.83
N VAL A 26 -1.43 0.38 15.50
CA VAL A 26 -2.63 -0.16 14.83
C VAL A 26 -2.92 -1.58 15.30
N HIS A 27 -1.93 -2.47 15.26
CA HIS A 27 -2.08 -3.87 15.71
C HIS A 27 -2.54 -3.95 17.17
N ALA A 28 -1.90 -3.19 18.06
CA ALA A 28 -2.26 -3.16 19.47
C ALA A 28 -3.70 -2.68 19.70
N HIS A 29 -4.13 -1.63 18.97
CA HIS A 29 -5.48 -1.10 19.06
C HIS A 29 -6.52 -2.14 18.62
N LEU A 30 -6.32 -2.78 17.47
CA LEU A 30 -7.26 -3.77 16.94
C LEU A 30 -7.46 -4.97 17.89
N LEU A 31 -6.39 -5.45 18.53
CA LEU A 31 -6.46 -6.51 19.54
C LEU A 31 -7.17 -6.03 20.81
N GLN A 32 -6.79 -4.86 21.33
CA GLN A 32 -7.34 -4.31 22.57
C GLN A 32 -8.85 -4.07 22.50
N HIS A 33 -9.36 -3.66 21.33
CA HIS A 33 -10.78 -3.38 21.12
C HIS A 33 -11.55 -4.57 20.52
N GLY A 34 -10.92 -5.73 20.40
CA GLY A 34 -11.56 -6.95 19.93
C GLY A 34 -12.01 -6.92 18.46
N VAL A 35 -11.45 -6.03 17.65
CA VAL A 35 -11.70 -6.00 16.20
C VAL A 35 -11.14 -7.26 15.54
N ILE A 36 -10.00 -7.72 16.03
CA ILE A 36 -9.37 -8.99 15.65
C ILE A 36 -9.03 -9.80 16.91
N ALA A 37 -9.03 -11.12 16.78
CA ALA A 37 -8.49 -12.02 17.80
C ALA A 37 -7.01 -12.35 17.52
N PRO A 38 -6.22 -12.76 18.54
CA PRO A 38 -4.83 -13.20 18.30
C PRO A 38 -4.71 -14.31 17.24
N ALA A 39 -5.71 -15.18 17.12
CA ALA A 39 -5.77 -16.26 16.13
C ALA A 39 -6.01 -15.76 14.69
N ASP A 40 -6.45 -14.51 14.52
CA ASP A 40 -6.64 -13.88 13.21
C ASP A 40 -5.34 -13.28 12.66
N VAL A 41 -4.31 -13.14 13.50
CA VAL A 41 -3.03 -12.51 13.14
C VAL A 41 -2.09 -13.55 12.54
N ILE A 42 -1.63 -13.29 11.32
CA ILE A 42 -0.67 -14.13 10.61
C ILE A 42 0.67 -13.40 10.60
N GLU A 43 1.70 -14.03 11.13
CA GLU A 43 3.06 -13.50 11.07
C GLU A 43 3.75 -13.99 9.79
N PRO A 44 4.15 -13.07 8.88
CA PRO A 44 4.73 -13.44 7.60
C PRO A 44 6.22 -13.77 7.72
N GLN A 45 6.71 -14.53 6.76
CA GLN A 45 8.14 -14.70 6.51
C GLN A 45 8.65 -13.62 5.55
N ALA A 46 9.96 -13.35 5.58
CA ALA A 46 10.59 -12.47 4.61
C ALA A 46 10.42 -13.01 3.18
N ALA A 47 10.03 -12.14 2.25
CA ALA A 47 9.98 -12.52 0.83
C ALA A 47 11.34 -13.01 0.33
N GLY A 48 11.34 -14.09 -0.44
CA GLY A 48 12.54 -14.62 -1.08
C GLY A 48 13.09 -13.64 -2.11
N TRP A 49 14.42 -13.64 -2.30
CA TRP A 49 15.05 -12.81 -3.33
C TRP A 49 14.54 -13.13 -4.74
N ASP A 50 14.13 -14.39 -4.99
CA ASP A 50 13.53 -14.80 -6.25
C ASP A 50 12.11 -14.22 -6.47
N ASP A 51 11.35 -13.98 -5.40
CA ASP A 51 10.06 -13.30 -5.49
C ASP A 51 10.26 -11.80 -5.76
N LEU A 52 11.24 -11.17 -5.09
CA LEU A 52 11.59 -9.78 -5.37
C LEU A 52 12.07 -9.60 -6.83
N ALA A 53 12.82 -10.57 -7.35
CA ALA A 53 13.33 -10.58 -8.73
C ALA A 53 12.23 -10.72 -9.81
N LEU A 54 10.96 -10.93 -9.42
CA LEU A 54 9.82 -10.86 -10.36
C LEU A 54 9.51 -9.43 -10.83
N VAL A 55 9.97 -8.46 -10.05
CA VAL A 55 9.72 -7.03 -10.26
C VAL A 55 11.03 -6.27 -10.38
N HIS A 56 11.95 -6.51 -9.45
CA HIS A 56 13.19 -5.75 -9.35
C HIS A 56 14.34 -6.40 -10.12
N THR A 57 15.20 -5.57 -10.69
CA THR A 57 16.39 -6.04 -11.41
C THR A 57 17.37 -6.70 -10.44
N ARG A 58 18.07 -7.72 -10.91
CA ARG A 58 19.08 -8.43 -10.11
C ARG A 58 20.21 -7.50 -9.66
N GLU A 59 20.54 -6.52 -10.48
CA GLU A 59 21.56 -5.51 -10.16
C GLU A 59 21.13 -4.66 -8.95
N TYR A 60 19.89 -4.13 -8.95
CA TYR A 60 19.37 -3.36 -7.84
C TYR A 60 19.28 -4.21 -6.56
N LEU A 61 18.76 -5.44 -6.71
CA LEU A 61 18.66 -6.38 -5.57
C LEU A 61 20.03 -6.71 -4.97
N ALA A 62 21.07 -6.85 -5.80
CA ALA A 62 22.42 -7.03 -5.28
C ALA A 62 22.93 -5.79 -4.54
N LYS A 63 22.74 -4.59 -5.10
CA LYS A 63 23.16 -3.33 -4.45
C LYS A 63 22.51 -3.16 -3.07
N ILE A 64 21.19 -3.33 -2.97
CA ILE A 64 20.48 -3.12 -1.71
C ILE A 64 20.78 -4.21 -0.68
N ARG A 65 20.95 -5.46 -1.11
CA ARG A 65 21.32 -6.58 -0.25
C ARG A 65 22.71 -6.39 0.36
N ASP A 66 23.66 -5.99 -0.46
CA ASP A 66 25.08 -5.97 -0.11
C ASP A 66 25.54 -4.59 0.45
N GLY A 67 24.62 -3.62 0.59
CA GLY A 67 24.91 -2.27 1.09
C GLY A 67 25.74 -1.43 0.10
N ALA A 68 25.58 -1.70 -1.19
CA ALA A 68 26.31 -1.03 -2.27
C ALA A 68 25.49 0.07 -2.96
N LEU A 69 24.45 0.59 -2.29
CA LEU A 69 23.69 1.74 -2.75
C LEU A 69 24.60 2.99 -2.74
N THR A 70 24.56 3.76 -3.81
CA THR A 70 25.28 5.03 -3.90
C THR A 70 24.60 6.11 -3.05
N HIS A 71 25.25 7.25 -2.90
CA HIS A 71 24.64 8.41 -2.24
C HIS A 71 23.35 8.86 -2.96
N ASP A 72 23.35 8.83 -4.30
CA ASP A 72 22.18 9.21 -5.10
C ASP A 72 21.04 8.19 -4.94
N ASP A 73 21.36 6.87 -4.92
CA ASP A 73 20.38 5.82 -4.63
C ASP A 73 19.73 6.04 -3.25
N LEU A 74 20.52 6.39 -2.22
CA LEU A 74 20.01 6.66 -0.87
C LEU A 74 19.21 7.96 -0.78
N ALA A 75 19.62 8.99 -1.50
CA ALA A 75 18.88 10.25 -1.57
C ALA A 75 17.54 10.10 -2.25
N GLN A 76 17.43 9.21 -3.26
CA GLN A 76 16.18 8.91 -3.95
C GLN A 76 15.27 7.99 -3.11
N LEU A 77 15.85 7.01 -2.42
CA LEU A 77 15.13 6.13 -1.50
C LEU A 77 14.63 6.89 -0.26
N GLU A 78 15.33 7.92 0.15
CA GLU A 78 15.04 8.76 1.34
C GLU A 78 15.00 7.94 2.65
N LEU A 79 15.71 6.82 2.71
CA LEU A 79 15.88 5.98 3.91
C LEU A 79 17.36 5.69 4.13
N PRO A 80 17.81 5.62 5.40
CA PRO A 80 19.15 5.13 5.70
C PRO A 80 19.22 3.63 5.39
N TRP A 81 20.34 3.20 4.81
CA TRP A 81 20.55 1.78 4.61
C TRP A 81 21.03 1.10 5.90
N SER A 82 20.44 -0.03 6.22
CA SER A 82 20.95 -1.04 7.16
C SER A 82 20.45 -2.42 6.75
N SER A 83 21.12 -3.47 7.20
CA SER A 83 20.68 -4.86 6.96
C SER A 83 19.32 -5.14 7.62
N GLU A 84 19.07 -4.53 8.78
CA GLU A 84 17.81 -4.62 9.50
C GLU A 84 16.67 -3.94 8.71
N MET A 85 16.94 -2.78 8.11
CA MET A 85 15.99 -2.09 7.25
C MET A 85 15.62 -2.96 6.05
N VAL A 86 16.60 -3.49 5.32
CA VAL A 86 16.36 -4.37 4.17
C VAL A 86 15.54 -5.59 4.57
N GLU A 87 15.90 -6.25 5.68
CA GLU A 87 15.20 -7.43 6.15
C GLU A 87 13.77 -7.10 6.63
N GLY A 88 13.57 -6.00 7.35
CA GLY A 88 12.25 -5.54 7.79
C GLY A 88 11.30 -5.28 6.61
N PHE A 89 11.79 -4.62 5.55
CA PHE A 89 11.01 -4.42 4.34
C PHE A 89 10.78 -5.71 3.55
N ARG A 90 11.72 -6.66 3.55
CA ARG A 90 11.48 -7.98 2.97
C ARG A 90 10.37 -8.75 3.69
N VAL A 91 10.30 -8.65 5.02
CA VAL A 91 9.19 -9.21 5.81
C VAL A 91 7.88 -8.52 5.47
N MET A 92 7.90 -7.19 5.27
CA MET A 92 6.72 -6.43 4.86
C MET A 92 6.24 -6.85 3.47
N VAL A 93 7.14 -7.05 2.50
CA VAL A 93 6.78 -7.61 1.18
C VAL A 93 6.17 -9.01 1.32
N GLY A 94 6.78 -9.87 2.15
CA GLY A 94 6.24 -11.20 2.46
C GLY A 94 4.83 -11.13 3.02
N GLY A 95 4.56 -10.13 3.85
CA GLY A 95 3.22 -9.87 4.39
C GLY A 95 2.17 -9.58 3.32
N THR A 96 2.49 -8.75 2.34
CA THR A 96 1.59 -8.47 1.22
C THR A 96 1.36 -9.72 0.35
N VAL A 97 2.42 -10.52 0.13
CA VAL A 97 2.32 -11.79 -0.62
C VAL A 97 1.43 -12.79 0.11
N ASP A 98 1.61 -12.96 1.41
CA ASP A 98 0.82 -13.91 2.22
C ASP A 98 -0.64 -13.47 2.33
N ALA A 99 -0.90 -12.16 2.52
CA ALA A 99 -2.23 -11.59 2.47
C ALA A 99 -2.92 -11.88 1.12
N ALA A 100 -2.20 -11.70 0.02
CA ALA A 100 -2.71 -11.90 -1.32
C ALA A 100 -3.05 -13.38 -1.61
N ARG A 101 -2.16 -14.30 -1.22
CA ARG A 101 -2.39 -15.74 -1.33
C ARG A 101 -3.62 -16.18 -0.53
N LEU A 102 -3.76 -15.66 0.71
CA LEU A 102 -4.88 -15.97 1.57
C LEU A 102 -6.19 -15.41 1.00
N ALA A 103 -6.20 -14.14 0.59
CA ALA A 103 -7.36 -13.47 0.04
C ALA A 103 -7.91 -14.24 -1.17
N VAL A 104 -7.06 -14.59 -2.13
CA VAL A 104 -7.46 -15.31 -3.35
C VAL A 104 -7.92 -16.73 -3.02
N ARG A 105 -7.18 -17.47 -2.17
CA ARG A 105 -7.50 -18.86 -1.83
C ARG A 105 -8.85 -19.00 -1.13
N GLN A 106 -9.17 -18.07 -0.22
CA GLN A 106 -10.41 -18.12 0.57
C GLN A 106 -11.51 -17.21 0.01
N ARG A 107 -11.21 -16.37 -1.00
CA ARG A 107 -12.12 -15.38 -1.59
C ARG A 107 -12.65 -14.39 -0.55
N ILE A 108 -11.75 -13.85 0.27
CA ILE A 108 -12.06 -12.92 1.36
C ILE A 108 -11.26 -11.63 1.24
N ILE A 109 -11.59 -10.66 2.09
CA ILE A 109 -10.80 -9.46 2.33
C ILE A 109 -9.79 -9.77 3.44
N VAL A 110 -8.53 -9.45 3.21
CA VAL A 110 -7.43 -9.62 4.17
C VAL A 110 -6.73 -8.30 4.38
N GLY A 111 -6.54 -7.88 5.63
CA GLY A 111 -5.75 -6.71 5.99
C GLY A 111 -4.28 -7.07 6.13
N HIS A 112 -3.40 -6.21 5.63
CA HIS A 112 -1.99 -6.23 5.94
C HIS A 112 -1.65 -4.95 6.71
N ILE A 113 -1.22 -5.09 7.98
CA ILE A 113 -0.84 -3.96 8.83
C ILE A 113 0.58 -3.51 8.46
N GLY A 114 0.73 -3.11 7.21
CA GLY A 114 1.98 -2.74 6.53
C GLY A 114 1.75 -2.60 5.04
N GLY A 115 2.84 -2.55 4.26
CA GLY A 115 2.80 -2.53 2.80
C GLY A 115 2.32 -1.23 2.18
N GLY A 116 2.10 -1.26 0.86
CA GLY A 116 1.75 -0.10 0.06
C GLY A 116 2.97 0.70 -0.41
N LEU A 117 4.06 0.01 -0.69
CA LEU A 117 5.35 0.58 -1.07
C LEU A 117 5.38 0.88 -2.58
N HIS A 118 4.54 1.80 -3.01
CA HIS A 118 4.15 2.01 -4.40
C HIS A 118 5.14 2.83 -5.24
N HIS A 119 6.14 3.47 -4.61
CA HIS A 119 7.11 4.30 -5.33
C HIS A 119 8.32 3.53 -5.87
N ALA A 120 8.60 2.31 -5.39
CA ALA A 120 9.76 1.56 -5.86
C ALA A 120 9.62 1.13 -7.33
N PHE A 121 10.67 1.43 -8.10
CA PHE A 121 10.84 1.06 -9.51
C PHE A 121 11.59 -0.29 -9.64
N PRO A 122 11.64 -0.88 -10.85
CA PRO A 122 12.38 -2.12 -11.04
C PRO A 122 13.87 -2.02 -10.70
N ASN A 123 14.49 -0.88 -10.96
CA ASN A 123 15.94 -0.67 -10.87
C ASN A 123 16.39 0.23 -9.71
N HIS A 124 15.47 0.76 -8.90
CA HIS A 124 15.79 1.60 -7.74
C HIS A 124 14.62 1.66 -6.75
N GLY A 125 14.92 2.00 -5.50
CA GLY A 125 13.93 2.41 -4.51
C GLY A 125 13.71 3.91 -4.55
N GLU A 126 12.53 4.37 -4.16
CA GLU A 126 12.13 5.78 -4.18
C GLU A 126 11.09 6.05 -3.09
N GLY A 127 11.10 7.26 -2.50
CA GLY A 127 10.03 7.72 -1.61
C GLY A 127 9.71 6.75 -0.48
N PHE A 128 10.68 6.37 0.33
CA PHE A 128 10.57 5.42 1.45
C PHE A 128 10.26 3.97 1.03
N CYS A 129 10.25 3.65 -0.26
CA CYS A 129 9.89 2.35 -0.80
C CYS A 129 11.12 1.64 -1.38
N PRO A 130 11.77 0.72 -0.65
CA PRO A 130 12.88 -0.05 -1.21
C PRO A 130 12.43 -1.15 -2.17
N PHE A 131 11.21 -1.69 -2.01
CA PHE A 131 10.63 -2.73 -2.85
C PHE A 131 9.17 -2.42 -3.12
N ASN A 132 8.64 -2.74 -4.30
CA ASN A 132 7.21 -2.62 -4.61
C ASN A 132 6.47 -3.90 -4.22
N ASP A 133 5.96 -3.93 -3.00
CA ASP A 133 5.32 -5.11 -2.40
C ASP A 133 4.06 -5.54 -3.14
N VAL A 134 3.24 -4.58 -3.57
CA VAL A 134 2.00 -4.84 -4.32
C VAL A 134 2.32 -5.44 -5.70
N ALA A 135 3.29 -4.88 -6.40
CA ALA A 135 3.69 -5.43 -7.70
C ALA A 135 4.26 -6.85 -7.57
N ILE A 136 5.08 -7.09 -6.54
CA ILE A 136 5.62 -8.43 -6.25
C ILE A 136 4.49 -9.41 -5.94
N ALA A 137 3.53 -9.03 -5.09
CA ALA A 137 2.40 -9.89 -4.75
C ALA A 137 1.55 -10.23 -5.99
N ILE A 138 1.29 -9.26 -6.87
CA ILE A 138 0.60 -9.50 -8.15
C ILE A 138 1.38 -10.48 -9.01
N ARG A 139 2.70 -10.30 -9.19
CA ARG A 139 3.53 -11.22 -9.98
C ARG A 139 3.56 -12.62 -9.39
N VAL A 140 3.59 -12.74 -8.07
CA VAL A 140 3.48 -14.03 -7.38
C VAL A 140 2.12 -14.67 -7.68
N LEU A 141 1.00 -13.95 -7.52
CA LEU A 141 -0.33 -14.47 -7.81
C LEU A 141 -0.49 -14.90 -9.27
N GLN A 142 0.12 -14.19 -10.23
CA GLN A 142 0.11 -14.57 -11.65
C GLN A 142 0.77 -15.94 -11.88
N ARG A 143 1.81 -16.30 -11.11
CA ARG A 143 2.40 -17.67 -11.14
C ARG A 143 1.45 -18.74 -10.60
N TYR A 144 0.48 -18.35 -9.76
CA TYR A 144 -0.56 -19.24 -9.24
C TYR A 144 -1.87 -19.19 -10.02
N GLY A 145 -1.87 -18.56 -11.20
CA GLY A 145 -2.96 -18.63 -12.18
C GLY A 145 -3.95 -17.45 -12.13
N VAL A 146 -3.75 -16.46 -11.26
CA VAL A 146 -4.54 -15.21 -11.31
C VAL A 146 -4.16 -14.45 -12.59
N GLN A 147 -5.14 -14.20 -13.46
CA GLN A 147 -4.86 -13.56 -14.75
C GLN A 147 -4.98 -12.05 -14.69
N ARG A 148 -5.92 -11.52 -13.91
CA ARG A 148 -6.19 -10.08 -13.85
C ARG A 148 -6.26 -9.58 -12.42
N ALA A 149 -5.56 -8.49 -12.16
CA ALA A 149 -5.62 -7.79 -10.89
C ALA A 149 -5.93 -6.30 -11.11
N ALA A 150 -6.52 -5.65 -10.11
CA ALA A 150 -6.61 -4.20 -10.10
C ALA A 150 -6.00 -3.65 -8.82
N VAL A 151 -5.27 -2.55 -8.97
CA VAL A 151 -4.72 -1.75 -7.88
C VAL A 151 -5.60 -0.52 -7.74
N ILE A 152 -6.13 -0.29 -6.54
CA ILE A 152 -6.87 0.90 -6.14
C ILE A 152 -5.96 1.65 -5.18
N ASP A 153 -5.22 2.62 -5.69
CA ASP A 153 -4.25 3.40 -4.94
C ASP A 153 -4.87 4.74 -4.54
N LEU A 154 -5.19 4.87 -3.27
CA LEU A 154 -5.78 6.07 -2.67
C LEU A 154 -4.84 6.72 -1.64
N ASP A 155 -3.53 6.48 -1.77
CA ASP A 155 -2.49 7.28 -1.14
C ASP A 155 -2.51 8.70 -1.72
N VAL A 156 -2.10 9.70 -0.96
CA VAL A 156 -2.06 11.10 -1.45
C VAL A 156 -1.06 11.29 -2.57
N HIS A 157 -0.04 10.42 -2.63
CA HIS A 157 1.01 10.44 -3.64
C HIS A 157 0.64 9.53 -4.81
N HIS A 158 1.04 9.91 -6.02
CA HIS A 158 0.88 9.03 -7.17
C HIS A 158 1.76 7.79 -7.05
N GLY A 159 1.19 6.60 -7.23
CA GLY A 159 1.93 5.33 -7.22
C GLY A 159 2.80 5.12 -8.47
N ASN A 160 3.81 5.98 -8.64
CA ASN A 160 4.62 6.05 -9.86
C ASN A 160 5.38 4.76 -10.18
N GLY A 161 5.95 4.10 -9.16
CA GLY A 161 6.63 2.82 -9.34
C GLY A 161 5.65 1.74 -9.81
N THR A 162 4.47 1.65 -9.20
CA THR A 162 3.43 0.69 -9.58
C THR A 162 2.91 0.96 -11.01
N ALA A 163 2.62 2.21 -11.35
CA ALA A 163 2.18 2.59 -12.69
C ALA A 163 3.22 2.21 -13.74
N PHE A 164 4.50 2.52 -13.50
CA PHE A 164 5.60 2.18 -14.40
C PHE A 164 5.78 0.67 -14.60
N ILE A 165 5.73 -0.12 -13.52
CA ILE A 165 5.90 -1.58 -13.57
C ILE A 165 4.84 -2.24 -14.44
N PHE A 166 3.63 -1.71 -14.44
CA PHE A 166 2.49 -2.30 -15.14
C PHE A 166 2.06 -1.55 -16.41
N GLU A 167 2.77 -0.49 -16.83
CA GLU A 167 2.41 0.35 -17.99
C GLU A 167 2.08 -0.47 -19.26
N SER A 168 2.81 -1.55 -19.48
CA SER A 168 2.65 -2.41 -20.66
C SER A 168 1.99 -3.77 -20.36
N ASP A 169 1.44 -3.97 -19.16
CA ASP A 169 0.79 -5.23 -18.79
C ASP A 169 -0.74 -5.08 -18.70
N PRO A 170 -1.49 -5.44 -19.75
CA PRO A 170 -2.95 -5.25 -19.77
C PRO A 170 -3.70 -6.14 -18.77
N ARG A 171 -3.01 -7.05 -18.08
CA ARG A 171 -3.59 -7.89 -17.03
C ARG A 171 -3.70 -7.19 -15.68
N VAL A 172 -3.06 -6.02 -15.53
CA VAL A 172 -3.09 -5.26 -14.29
C VAL A 172 -3.64 -3.86 -14.55
N PHE A 173 -4.79 -3.58 -13.96
CA PHE A 173 -5.38 -2.25 -14.01
C PHE A 173 -4.86 -1.44 -12.82
N THR A 174 -4.16 -0.35 -13.07
CA THR A 174 -3.68 0.57 -12.04
C THR A 174 -4.56 1.81 -12.00
N PHE A 175 -5.18 2.06 -10.86
CA PHE A 175 -5.93 3.28 -10.57
C PHE A 175 -5.24 4.03 -9.43
N SER A 176 -4.89 5.29 -9.68
CA SER A 176 -4.35 6.21 -8.66
C SER A 176 -5.20 7.48 -8.60
N MET A 177 -5.67 7.82 -7.39
CA MET A 177 -6.33 9.11 -7.13
C MET A 177 -5.52 9.86 -6.07
N HIS A 178 -4.80 10.88 -6.51
CA HIS A 178 -3.71 11.52 -5.79
C HIS A 178 -3.74 13.03 -5.88
N GLN A 179 -3.03 13.72 -5.01
CA GLN A 179 -2.82 15.17 -5.11
C GLN A 179 -1.94 15.49 -6.34
N GLN A 180 -2.46 16.29 -7.25
CA GLN A 180 -1.86 16.50 -8.59
C GLN A 180 -0.47 17.12 -8.54
N TYR A 181 -0.27 18.13 -7.71
CA TYR A 181 0.97 18.92 -7.66
C TYR A 181 1.89 18.51 -6.51
N ASN A 182 1.67 17.31 -5.94
CA ASN A 182 2.54 16.73 -4.93
C ASN A 182 3.52 15.72 -5.55
N TYR A 183 4.41 15.20 -4.70
CA TYR A 183 5.34 14.11 -5.04
C TYR A 183 4.59 12.91 -5.66
N PRO A 184 5.24 12.19 -6.58
CA PRO A 184 6.50 12.49 -7.25
C PRO A 184 6.31 13.53 -8.37
N MET A 185 7.42 14.17 -8.77
CA MET A 185 7.41 15.11 -9.91
C MET A 185 7.10 14.41 -11.23
N TRP A 186 7.65 13.22 -11.43
CA TRP A 186 7.36 12.38 -12.59
C TRP A 186 6.29 11.34 -12.26
N LYS A 187 5.20 11.42 -12.98
CA LYS A 187 4.04 10.52 -12.85
C LYS A 187 3.87 9.72 -14.15
N PRO A 188 4.42 8.49 -14.22
CA PRO A 188 4.13 7.58 -15.33
C PRO A 188 2.63 7.35 -15.44
N ARG A 189 2.13 7.15 -16.65
CA ARG A 189 0.71 6.95 -16.87
C ARG A 189 0.26 5.58 -16.36
N GLY A 190 -0.71 5.57 -15.45
CA GLY A 190 -1.47 4.38 -15.06
C GLY A 190 -2.63 4.09 -16.03
N SER A 191 -3.41 3.08 -15.70
CA SER A 191 -4.64 2.76 -16.48
C SER A 191 -5.71 3.84 -16.27
N LEU A 192 -5.80 4.39 -15.05
CA LEU A 192 -6.66 5.51 -14.69
C LEU A 192 -5.96 6.35 -13.62
N ASP A 193 -5.73 7.63 -13.91
CA ASP A 193 -5.13 8.58 -12.97
C ASP A 193 -6.06 9.77 -12.77
N ILE A 194 -6.34 10.11 -11.52
CA ILE A 194 -7.14 11.28 -11.13
C ILE A 194 -6.29 12.18 -10.25
N GLY A 195 -5.87 13.31 -10.81
CA GLY A 195 -5.15 14.35 -10.07
C GLY A 195 -6.13 15.29 -9.38
N LEU A 196 -6.08 15.34 -8.05
CA LEU A 196 -6.90 16.23 -7.22
C LEU A 196 -6.15 17.53 -6.92
N THR A 197 -6.87 18.64 -6.85
CA THR A 197 -6.30 19.93 -6.45
C THR A 197 -6.04 19.97 -4.95
N ASP A 198 -5.10 20.81 -4.54
CA ASP A 198 -4.82 21.07 -3.14
C ASP A 198 -6.08 21.49 -2.38
N GLY A 199 -6.24 20.99 -1.15
CA GLY A 199 -7.39 21.25 -0.31
C GLY A 199 -8.69 20.55 -0.72
N THR A 200 -8.68 19.65 -1.71
CA THR A 200 -9.86 18.82 -2.05
C THR A 200 -10.35 18.11 -0.79
N GLY A 201 -11.59 18.40 -0.36
CA GLY A 201 -12.22 17.82 0.82
C GLY A 201 -13.09 16.60 0.52
N ASP A 202 -13.79 16.12 1.55
CA ASP A 202 -14.54 14.86 1.55
C ASP A 202 -15.51 14.74 0.38
N GLU A 203 -16.39 15.72 0.17
CA GLU A 203 -17.47 15.66 -0.82
C GLU A 203 -16.93 15.41 -2.24
N GLU A 204 -15.98 16.23 -2.68
CA GLU A 204 -15.42 16.12 -4.03
C GLU A 204 -14.58 14.86 -4.17
N TYR A 205 -13.79 14.50 -3.15
CA TYR A 205 -13.00 13.29 -3.15
C TYR A 205 -13.87 12.04 -3.32
N LEU A 206 -14.91 11.89 -2.48
CA LEU A 206 -15.80 10.74 -2.51
C LEU A 206 -16.58 10.66 -3.84
N ARG A 207 -17.02 11.80 -4.35
CA ARG A 207 -17.69 11.89 -5.64
C ARG A 207 -16.80 11.39 -6.80
N GLN A 208 -15.52 11.80 -6.83
CA GLN A 208 -14.55 11.33 -7.84
C GLN A 208 -14.31 9.83 -7.72
N LEU A 209 -14.16 9.32 -6.50
CA LEU A 209 -13.96 7.90 -6.23
C LEU A 209 -15.15 7.06 -6.72
N GLU A 210 -16.38 7.47 -6.41
CA GLU A 210 -17.59 6.77 -6.85
C GLU A 210 -17.71 6.72 -8.38
N HIS A 211 -17.25 7.74 -9.10
CA HIS A 211 -17.23 7.74 -10.57
C HIS A 211 -16.12 6.86 -11.14
N ALA A 212 -14.98 6.74 -10.45
CA ALA A 212 -13.83 5.96 -10.93
C ALA A 212 -13.99 4.44 -10.74
N LEU A 213 -14.57 4.01 -9.62
CA LEU A 213 -14.62 2.58 -9.28
C LEU A 213 -15.37 1.71 -10.32
N PRO A 214 -16.47 2.14 -10.96
CA PRO A 214 -17.05 1.37 -12.04
C PRO A 214 -16.09 1.11 -13.22
N VAL A 215 -15.20 2.05 -13.53
CA VAL A 215 -14.18 1.88 -14.57
C VAL A 215 -13.15 0.82 -14.14
N VAL A 216 -12.72 0.85 -12.87
CA VAL A 216 -11.83 -0.17 -12.31
C VAL A 216 -12.49 -1.55 -12.39
N MET A 217 -13.76 -1.67 -12.00
CA MET A 217 -14.49 -2.95 -12.03
C MET A 217 -14.72 -3.46 -13.47
N ALA A 218 -14.87 -2.55 -14.45
CA ALA A 218 -15.00 -2.92 -15.86
C ALA A 218 -13.75 -3.60 -16.44
N SER A 219 -12.57 -3.47 -15.79
CA SER A 219 -11.36 -4.24 -16.15
C SER A 219 -11.48 -5.72 -15.81
N ASN A 220 -12.55 -6.12 -15.13
CA ASN A 220 -12.87 -7.49 -14.75
C ASN A 220 -11.75 -8.17 -13.93
N PRO A 221 -11.29 -7.57 -12.82
CA PRO A 221 -10.23 -8.13 -11.99
C PRO A 221 -10.70 -9.40 -11.27
N GLU A 222 -9.75 -10.29 -10.98
CA GLU A 222 -9.94 -11.49 -10.16
C GLU A 222 -9.52 -11.26 -8.70
N CYS A 223 -8.73 -10.20 -8.46
CA CYS A 223 -8.26 -9.77 -7.15
C CYS A 223 -8.04 -8.26 -7.12
N LEU A 224 -8.32 -7.64 -5.99
CA LEU A 224 -8.08 -6.22 -5.72
C LEU A 224 -6.92 -6.03 -4.74
N PHE A 225 -6.10 -5.01 -5.00
CA PHE A 225 -5.13 -4.49 -4.05
C PHE A 225 -5.52 -3.05 -3.73
N TYR A 226 -5.85 -2.79 -2.47
CA TYR A 226 -6.26 -1.48 -1.99
C TYR A 226 -5.16 -0.86 -1.13
N LEU A 227 -4.57 0.22 -1.60
CA LEU A 227 -3.63 1.04 -0.84
C LEU A 227 -4.45 2.12 -0.11
N ALA A 228 -4.62 1.92 1.19
CA ALA A 228 -5.44 2.74 2.06
C ALA A 228 -4.60 3.79 2.80
N GLY A 229 -3.85 4.62 2.06
CA GLY A 229 -3.04 5.68 2.64
C GLY A 229 -3.87 6.59 3.55
N ALA A 230 -3.32 6.97 4.71
CA ALA A 230 -3.95 7.91 5.63
C ALA A 230 -3.57 9.37 5.34
N ASP A 231 -2.65 9.59 4.40
CA ASP A 231 -2.07 10.89 4.06
C ASP A 231 -2.96 11.84 3.22
N PRO A 232 -4.13 11.44 2.67
CA PRO A 232 -5.13 12.44 2.25
C PRO A 232 -5.74 13.24 3.39
N TYR A 233 -5.45 12.89 4.65
CA TYR A 233 -5.94 13.55 5.85
C TYR A 233 -5.46 15.01 5.96
N GLU A 234 -6.36 15.92 6.34
CA GLU A 234 -6.10 17.38 6.42
C GLU A 234 -4.96 17.80 7.38
N GLN A 235 -4.58 16.93 8.33
CA GLN A 235 -3.48 17.18 9.28
C GLN A 235 -2.21 16.40 8.92
N ASP A 236 -2.13 15.83 7.71
CA ASP A 236 -0.93 15.15 7.25
C ASP A 236 0.19 16.15 6.95
N GLN A 237 1.45 15.71 7.12
CA GLN A 237 2.63 16.58 6.90
C GLN A 237 3.14 16.54 5.47
N LEU A 238 2.83 15.47 4.74
CA LEU A 238 3.29 15.24 3.36
C LEU A 238 2.14 15.34 2.35
N GLY A 239 0.90 15.29 2.83
CA GLY A 239 -0.31 15.50 2.04
C GLY A 239 -0.82 16.94 2.13
N GLY A 240 -1.51 17.40 1.09
CA GLY A 240 -2.15 18.70 1.02
C GLY A 240 -3.62 18.63 0.60
N LEU A 241 -4.26 17.45 0.73
CA LEU A 241 -5.70 17.31 0.60
C LEU A 241 -6.40 17.67 1.94
N GLY A 242 -7.70 17.78 1.93
CA GLY A 242 -8.49 18.24 3.05
C GLY A 242 -9.49 17.19 3.58
N LEU A 243 -9.15 15.90 3.55
CA LEU A 243 -10.06 14.88 4.05
C LEU A 243 -10.08 14.86 5.58
N THR A 244 -11.28 14.72 6.12
CA THR A 244 -11.47 14.42 7.54
C THR A 244 -11.25 12.92 7.82
N LEU A 245 -11.09 12.55 9.09
CA LEU A 245 -11.10 11.12 9.48
C LEU A 245 -12.42 10.43 9.09
N GLY A 246 -13.54 11.17 9.11
CA GLY A 246 -14.83 10.70 8.62
C GLY A 246 -14.84 10.47 7.11
N GLY A 247 -14.21 11.35 6.35
CA GLY A 247 -14.03 11.24 4.90
C GLY A 247 -13.18 10.03 4.52
N LEU A 248 -12.07 9.79 5.24
CA LEU A 248 -11.24 8.60 5.05
C LEU A 248 -12.04 7.31 5.31
N ARG A 249 -12.82 7.27 6.40
CA ARG A 249 -13.69 6.10 6.68
C ARG A 249 -14.75 5.90 5.61
N ALA A 250 -15.38 6.95 5.10
CA ALA A 250 -16.36 6.87 4.01
C ALA A 250 -15.70 6.37 2.71
N ARG A 251 -14.50 6.84 2.39
CA ARG A 251 -13.67 6.35 1.28
C ARG A 251 -13.47 4.83 1.38
N ASP A 252 -13.05 4.35 2.55
CA ASP A 252 -12.79 2.93 2.79
C ASP A 252 -14.06 2.09 2.66
N GLN A 253 -15.19 2.60 3.18
CA GLN A 253 -16.49 1.95 3.04
C GLN A 253 -16.88 1.77 1.57
N ILE A 254 -16.70 2.80 0.73
CA ILE A 254 -16.99 2.74 -0.70
C ILE A 254 -16.17 1.64 -1.39
N VAL A 255 -14.85 1.55 -1.11
CA VAL A 255 -13.97 0.54 -1.71
C VAL A 255 -14.33 -0.86 -1.23
N VAL A 256 -14.52 -1.05 0.08
CA VAL A 256 -14.88 -2.34 0.68
C VAL A 256 -16.23 -2.83 0.14
N ASP A 257 -17.23 -1.93 0.03
CA ASP A 257 -18.52 -2.28 -0.54
C ASP A 257 -18.43 -2.71 -2.01
N GLN A 258 -17.57 -2.09 -2.80
CA GLN A 258 -17.34 -2.50 -4.18
C GLN A 258 -16.72 -3.91 -4.25
N ALA A 259 -15.74 -4.22 -3.40
CA ALA A 259 -15.18 -5.56 -3.34
C ALA A 259 -16.24 -6.61 -2.95
N ARG A 260 -17.05 -6.31 -1.92
CA ARG A 260 -18.12 -7.19 -1.43
C ARG A 260 -19.23 -7.42 -2.48
N ARG A 261 -19.74 -6.35 -3.11
CA ARG A 261 -20.77 -6.42 -4.17
C ARG A 261 -20.33 -7.27 -5.35
N ASN A 262 -19.05 -7.17 -5.73
CA ASN A 262 -18.48 -7.93 -6.83
C ASN A 262 -17.92 -9.29 -6.40
N ARG A 263 -17.97 -9.63 -5.09
CA ARG A 263 -17.42 -10.86 -4.51
C ARG A 263 -15.95 -11.08 -4.84
N LEU A 264 -15.18 -9.98 -4.87
CA LEU A 264 -13.76 -10.00 -5.19
C LEU A 264 -12.92 -10.18 -3.92
N PRO A 265 -11.93 -11.08 -3.95
CA PRO A 265 -10.90 -11.09 -2.93
C PRO A 265 -10.13 -9.77 -2.98
N MET A 266 -9.80 -9.24 -1.80
CA MET A 266 -9.09 -7.97 -1.70
C MET A 266 -8.00 -8.02 -0.63
N VAL A 267 -6.86 -7.44 -0.95
CA VAL A 267 -5.81 -7.14 0.01
C VAL A 267 -5.84 -5.66 0.32
N ILE A 268 -5.89 -5.31 1.59
CA ILE A 268 -5.74 -3.93 2.06
C ILE A 268 -4.32 -3.78 2.61
N VAL A 269 -3.58 -2.80 2.11
CA VAL A 269 -2.28 -2.37 2.62
C VAL A 269 -2.38 -0.93 3.13
N LEU A 270 -1.64 -0.58 4.18
CA LEU A 270 -1.85 0.70 4.87
C LEU A 270 -1.22 1.91 4.16
N ALA A 271 -0.16 1.70 3.38
CA ALA A 271 0.52 2.75 2.62
C ALA A 271 0.94 3.97 3.48
N GLY A 272 0.87 5.19 2.94
CA GLY A 272 1.27 6.42 3.60
C GLY A 272 0.45 6.76 4.85
N GLY A 273 0.81 7.89 5.45
CA GLY A 273 0.19 8.44 6.65
C GLY A 273 1.22 8.97 7.61
N TYR A 274 1.30 10.30 7.68
CA TYR A 274 2.37 11.09 8.30
C TYR A 274 1.78 12.25 9.10
N ALA A 275 0.60 12.03 9.73
CA ALA A 275 -0.07 13.08 10.50
C ALA A 275 0.85 13.65 11.59
N ARG A 276 0.67 14.93 11.92
CA ARG A 276 1.43 15.61 12.99
C ARG A 276 1.32 14.87 14.32
N ASP A 277 0.12 14.36 14.63
CA ASP A 277 -0.07 13.37 15.68
C ASP A 277 -0.17 11.97 15.05
N VAL A 278 0.77 11.10 15.37
CA VAL A 278 0.75 9.71 14.89
C VAL A 278 -0.55 8.97 15.24
N HIS A 279 -1.25 9.39 16.30
CA HIS A 279 -2.52 8.78 16.70
C HIS A 279 -3.64 9.05 15.71
N ASP A 280 -3.61 10.15 14.96
CA ASP A 280 -4.56 10.40 13.88
C ASP A 280 -4.35 9.42 12.72
N THR A 281 -3.09 9.20 12.32
CA THR A 281 -2.72 8.16 11.35
C THR A 281 -3.18 6.77 11.81
N VAL A 282 -2.96 6.46 13.09
CA VAL A 282 -3.41 5.17 13.68
C VAL A 282 -4.92 5.06 13.64
N THR A 283 -5.65 6.12 14.00
CA THR A 283 -7.12 6.16 13.97
C THR A 283 -7.66 5.92 12.57
N ALA A 284 -7.07 6.57 11.56
CA ALA A 284 -7.45 6.36 10.16
C ALA A 284 -7.25 4.89 9.72
N HIS A 285 -6.08 4.32 9.97
CA HIS A 285 -5.79 2.94 9.60
C HIS A 285 -6.61 1.90 10.38
N VAL A 286 -6.90 2.18 11.66
CA VAL A 286 -7.82 1.34 12.45
C VAL A 286 -9.21 1.35 11.82
N ALA A 287 -9.74 2.54 11.49
CA ALA A 287 -11.05 2.67 10.86
C ALA A 287 -11.15 1.93 9.52
N THR A 288 -10.06 1.93 8.73
CA THR A 288 -9.96 1.14 7.48
C THR A 288 -10.18 -0.36 7.74
N LEU A 289 -9.46 -0.91 8.74
CA LEU A 289 -9.54 -2.35 9.05
C LEU A 289 -10.84 -2.73 9.77
N GLU A 290 -11.40 -1.85 10.61
CA GLU A 290 -12.74 -2.01 11.19
C GLU A 290 -13.82 -2.08 10.09
N THR A 291 -13.76 -1.17 9.11
CA THR A 291 -14.67 -1.16 7.96
C THR A 291 -14.61 -2.46 7.16
N ALA A 292 -13.43 -3.02 7.02
CA ALA A 292 -13.24 -4.29 6.34
C ALA A 292 -13.68 -5.51 7.18
N ALA A 293 -13.67 -5.41 8.51
CA ALA A 293 -14.06 -6.48 9.42
C ALA A 293 -15.59 -6.62 9.57
N GLY A 294 -16.34 -5.49 9.52
CA GLY A 294 -17.81 -5.44 9.59
C GLY A 294 -18.45 -5.81 8.27
#